data_007a0c54dcc278a01996a3ad48cead0a
#
_entry.id   007a0c54dcc278a01996a3ad48cead0a
#
_cell.length_a   1.000
_cell.length_b   1.000
_cell.length_c   1.000
_cell.angle_alpha   90.00
_cell.angle_beta   90.00
_cell.angle_gamma   90.00
#
_symmetry.space_group_name_H-M   'P 1'
#
loop_
_entity.id
_entity.type
_entity.pdbx_description
1 polymer ?
#
loop_
_entity_poly.entity_id
_entity_poly.type
_entity_poly.pdbx_seq_one_letter_code
_entity_poly.pdbx_strand_id
1 'polypeptide(L)'
;SKTGYGVKVEDADSDNGDKTYSLYSFSADSNSDGKCKLISDDVRYGEELIRGEDVYYLKDMDEDENGDLYCNEKNIDSDVKMGTLYKVPDSENILYAVDYNKSNGSATLKMYDGKKDKIIADDVYSYLPIDEKHIALLIDYSMKSYRGDLQYYLGKEELKSIDEDVSFIFGGKEIY
;
A
#
# COMPACT_ATOMS: atom_id res chain seq x y z
N SER A 1 -11.11 13.54 -20.37
CA SER A 1 -10.72 12.22 -20.90
C SER A 1 -10.82 11.19 -19.79
N LYS A 2 -11.17 9.96 -20.13
CA LYS A 2 -11.12 8.85 -19.17
C LYS A 2 -9.85 8.05 -19.47
N THR A 3 -8.92 8.05 -18.53
CA THR A 3 -7.72 7.22 -18.58
C THR A 3 -8.03 5.89 -17.91
N GLY A 4 -7.71 4.79 -18.58
CA GLY A 4 -7.71 3.45 -18.03
C GLY A 4 -6.28 2.96 -17.86
N TYR A 5 -6.11 1.94 -17.04
CA TYR A 5 -4.82 1.30 -16.79
C TYR A 5 -4.93 -0.20 -17.02
N GLY A 6 -3.85 -0.80 -17.48
CA GLY A 6 -3.78 -2.24 -17.71
C GLY A 6 -2.36 -2.75 -17.50
N VAL A 7 -2.27 -4.00 -17.09
CA VAL A 7 -1.00 -4.69 -16.89
C VAL A 7 -0.84 -5.74 -17.97
N LYS A 8 0.35 -5.86 -18.54
CA LYS A 8 0.71 -6.85 -19.56
C LYS A 8 1.86 -7.70 -19.05
N VAL A 9 1.76 -9.01 -19.27
CA VAL A 9 2.90 -9.92 -19.08
C VAL A 9 3.86 -9.70 -20.26
N GLU A 10 5.09 -9.29 -19.98
CA GLU A 10 6.09 -9.06 -21.03
C GLU A 10 6.87 -10.34 -21.37
N ASP A 11 7.29 -11.11 -20.38
CA ASP A 11 7.90 -12.42 -20.60
C ASP A 11 7.65 -13.36 -19.43
N ALA A 12 7.39 -14.63 -19.75
CA ALA A 12 7.49 -15.71 -18.79
C ALA A 12 8.84 -16.37 -19.05
N ASP A 13 9.87 -16.03 -18.31
CA ASP A 13 11.13 -16.75 -18.39
C ASP A 13 10.88 -18.19 -17.93
N SER A 14 11.04 -19.14 -18.84
CA SER A 14 10.53 -20.49 -18.71
C SER A 14 11.29 -21.34 -17.66
N ASP A 15 12.41 -20.85 -17.16
CA ASP A 15 13.30 -21.66 -16.30
C ASP A 15 13.09 -21.41 -14.79
N ASN A 16 12.56 -20.25 -14.35
CA ASN A 16 12.32 -19.95 -12.93
C ASN A 16 10.87 -19.59 -12.60
N GLY A 17 9.98 -19.45 -13.58
CA GLY A 17 8.57 -19.14 -13.33
C GLY A 17 8.28 -17.67 -12.94
N ASP A 18 9.30 -16.82 -12.89
CA ASP A 18 9.15 -15.40 -12.60
C ASP A 18 8.62 -14.68 -13.84
N LYS A 19 7.44 -14.06 -13.66
CA LYS A 19 6.82 -13.23 -14.69
C LYS A 19 7.11 -11.78 -14.42
N THR A 20 7.65 -11.09 -15.41
CA THR A 20 7.73 -9.62 -15.40
C THR A 20 6.46 -9.02 -15.96
N TYR A 21 6.00 -7.94 -15.37
CA TYR A 21 4.78 -7.26 -15.75
C TYR A 21 5.09 -5.80 -16.07
N SER A 22 4.43 -5.29 -17.12
CA SER A 22 4.50 -3.88 -17.49
C SER A 22 3.15 -3.22 -17.32
N LEU A 23 3.16 -2.02 -16.73
CA LEU A 23 1.99 -1.20 -16.50
C LEU A 23 1.81 -0.19 -17.62
N TYR A 24 0.61 -0.13 -18.19
CA TYR A 24 0.23 0.76 -19.28
C TYR A 24 -0.96 1.61 -18.91
N SER A 25 -0.98 2.86 -19.39
CA SER A 25 -2.18 3.68 -19.47
C SER A 25 -2.76 3.66 -20.88
N PHE A 26 -4.07 3.81 -20.99
CA PHE A 26 -4.77 3.98 -22.26
C PHE A 26 -5.88 5.03 -22.14
N SER A 27 -6.10 5.78 -23.23
CA SER A 27 -7.18 6.74 -23.31
C SER A 27 -8.38 6.12 -24.05
N ALA A 28 -9.58 6.34 -23.49
CA ALA A 28 -10.83 5.88 -24.08
C ALA A 28 -11.52 6.95 -24.96
N ASP A 29 -10.79 8.01 -25.36
CA ASP A 29 -11.36 9.04 -26.23
C ASP A 29 -11.52 8.53 -27.67
N SER A 30 -12.67 8.81 -28.27
CA SER A 30 -13.05 8.35 -29.61
C SER A 30 -12.12 8.83 -30.75
N ASN A 31 -11.21 9.74 -30.46
CA ASN A 31 -10.22 10.28 -31.39
C ASN A 31 -8.79 9.81 -31.10
N SER A 32 -8.61 8.98 -30.07
CA SER A 32 -7.29 8.38 -29.80
C SER A 32 -7.17 7.09 -30.61
N ASP A 33 -6.09 6.92 -31.37
CA ASP A 33 -5.77 5.71 -32.12
C ASP A 33 -5.52 4.47 -31.23
N GLY A 34 -6.14 4.40 -30.07
CA GLY A 34 -5.99 3.29 -29.12
C GLY A 34 -4.57 3.13 -28.58
N LYS A 35 -3.79 4.19 -28.52
CA LYS A 35 -2.40 4.13 -28.08
C LYS A 35 -2.31 3.90 -26.59
N CYS A 36 -1.70 2.76 -26.23
CA CYS A 36 -1.23 2.53 -24.86
C CYS A 36 0.12 3.25 -24.66
N LYS A 37 0.27 3.90 -23.49
CA LYS A 37 1.55 4.46 -23.05
C LYS A 37 2.11 3.56 -21.95
N LEU A 38 3.32 3.07 -22.09
CA LEU A 38 4.05 2.41 -21.03
C LEU A 38 4.27 3.41 -19.88
N ILE A 39 3.91 3.01 -18.65
CA ILE A 39 4.17 3.77 -17.42
C ILE A 39 5.42 3.22 -16.75
N SER A 40 5.48 1.90 -16.58
CA SER A 40 6.61 1.21 -15.95
C SER A 40 6.68 -0.24 -16.41
N ASP A 41 7.87 -0.76 -16.46
CA ASP A 41 8.22 -2.17 -16.54
C ASP A 41 8.52 -2.71 -15.14
N ASP A 42 8.65 -4.03 -15.03
CA ASP A 42 9.02 -4.74 -13.80
C ASP A 42 8.11 -4.40 -12.58
N VAL A 43 6.80 -4.32 -12.84
CA VAL A 43 5.80 -4.00 -11.82
C VAL A 43 5.37 -5.28 -11.10
N ARG A 44 5.15 -5.21 -9.79
CA ARG A 44 4.55 -6.32 -9.03
C ARG A 44 3.05 -6.41 -9.33
N TYR A 45 2.64 -7.49 -9.97
CA TYR A 45 1.23 -7.73 -10.32
C TYR A 45 0.34 -7.89 -9.07
N GLY A 46 -0.79 -7.19 -9.07
CA GLY A 46 -1.77 -7.25 -7.99
C GLY A 46 -1.54 -6.20 -6.90
N GLU A 47 -0.48 -5.40 -7.02
CA GLU A 47 -0.15 -4.31 -6.08
C GLU A 47 -0.42 -2.92 -6.68
N GLU A 48 -1.33 -2.85 -7.65
CA GLU A 48 -1.73 -1.58 -8.27
C GLU A 48 -2.96 -0.99 -7.57
N LEU A 49 -2.93 0.31 -7.32
CA LEU A 49 -4.02 1.07 -6.75
C LEU A 49 -4.27 2.35 -7.55
N ILE A 50 -5.51 2.55 -7.99
CA ILE A 50 -5.90 3.73 -8.76
C ILE A 50 -6.67 4.69 -7.88
N ARG A 51 -6.25 5.97 -7.89
CA ARG A 51 -6.90 7.10 -7.20
C ARG A 51 -7.02 8.28 -8.15
N GLY A 52 -8.22 8.61 -8.55
CA GLY A 52 -8.43 9.66 -9.54
C GLY A 52 -7.72 9.36 -10.85
N GLU A 53 -6.75 10.21 -11.22
CA GLU A 53 -5.89 10.04 -12.40
C GLU A 53 -4.52 9.45 -12.07
N ASP A 54 -4.26 9.13 -10.79
CA ASP A 54 -3.00 8.59 -10.33
C ASP A 54 -3.07 7.06 -10.20
N VAL A 55 -2.01 6.39 -10.60
CA VAL A 55 -1.78 4.97 -10.39
C VAL A 55 -0.57 4.76 -9.49
N TYR A 56 -0.79 4.03 -8.41
CA TYR A 56 0.23 3.61 -7.46
C TYR A 56 0.57 2.15 -7.70
N TYR A 57 1.84 1.79 -7.60
CA TYR A 57 2.30 0.42 -7.82
C TYR A 57 3.64 0.16 -7.13
N LEU A 58 3.94 -1.10 -6.87
CA LEU A 58 5.24 -1.54 -6.38
C LEU A 58 6.08 -2.12 -7.52
N LYS A 59 7.38 -1.87 -7.47
CA LYS A 59 8.39 -2.49 -8.32
C LYS A 59 9.71 -2.70 -7.56
N ASP A 60 10.70 -3.28 -8.22
CA ASP A 60 12.01 -3.53 -7.61
C ASP A 60 11.91 -4.32 -6.30
N MET A 61 11.09 -5.39 -6.32
CA MET A 61 10.80 -6.21 -5.13
C MET A 61 12.02 -6.99 -4.65
N ASP A 62 12.25 -6.99 -3.34
CA ASP A 62 13.25 -7.83 -2.68
C ASP A 62 12.72 -9.23 -2.32
N GLU A 63 13.60 -10.08 -1.73
CA GLU A 63 13.27 -11.44 -1.28
C GLU A 63 12.27 -11.44 -0.09
N ASP A 64 12.13 -10.31 0.60
CA ASP A 64 11.29 -10.11 1.77
C ASP A 64 9.92 -9.53 1.40
N GLU A 65 9.65 -9.44 0.10
CA GLU A 65 8.43 -8.85 -0.47
C GLU A 65 8.23 -7.38 -0.10
N ASN A 66 9.34 -6.63 0.00
CA ASN A 66 9.32 -5.18 0.05
C ASN A 66 9.76 -4.62 -1.30
N GLY A 67 9.25 -3.47 -1.67
CA GLY A 67 9.57 -2.84 -2.94
C GLY A 67 9.50 -1.33 -2.89
N ASP A 68 9.84 -0.72 -3.99
CA ASP A 68 9.73 0.72 -4.19
C ASP A 68 8.30 1.08 -4.60
N LEU A 69 7.68 2.02 -3.88
CA LEU A 69 6.36 2.56 -4.20
C LEU A 69 6.47 3.72 -5.18
N TYR A 70 5.76 3.60 -6.28
CA TYR A 70 5.65 4.66 -7.28
C TYR A 70 4.23 5.20 -7.37
N CYS A 71 4.13 6.49 -7.71
CA CYS A 71 2.92 7.13 -8.20
C CYS A 71 3.19 7.63 -9.62
N ASN A 72 2.52 7.06 -10.62
CA ASN A 72 2.80 7.27 -12.03
C ASN A 72 4.28 6.93 -12.35
N GLU A 73 5.13 7.93 -12.64
CA GLU A 73 6.56 7.74 -12.92
C GLU A 73 7.46 8.20 -11.74
N LYS A 74 6.85 8.63 -10.61
CA LYS A 74 7.58 9.21 -9.48
C LYS A 74 7.71 8.19 -8.35
N ASN A 75 8.95 7.92 -7.91
CA ASN A 75 9.19 7.18 -6.67
C ASN A 75 8.66 8.00 -5.47
N ILE A 76 7.86 7.38 -4.62
CA ILE A 76 7.25 7.97 -3.42
C ILE A 76 8.01 7.54 -2.17
N ASP A 77 8.32 6.24 -2.08
CA ASP A 77 8.98 5.64 -0.92
C ASP A 77 9.63 4.32 -1.30
N SER A 78 10.49 3.81 -0.43
CA SER A 78 11.16 2.53 -0.58
C SER A 78 10.83 1.62 0.59
N ASP A 79 11.18 0.35 0.47
CA ASP A 79 10.98 -0.66 1.52
C ASP A 79 9.49 -0.83 1.91
N VAL A 80 8.60 -0.65 0.94
CA VAL A 80 7.15 -0.77 1.15
C VAL A 80 6.76 -2.25 1.10
N LYS A 81 6.15 -2.73 2.18
CA LYS A 81 5.68 -4.13 2.28
C LYS A 81 4.54 -4.39 1.31
N MET A 82 4.69 -5.46 0.51
CA MET A 82 3.66 -5.95 -0.39
C MET A 82 2.34 -6.22 0.36
N GLY A 83 1.21 -5.99 -0.30
CA GLY A 83 -0.11 -6.21 0.28
C GLY A 83 -0.59 -5.09 1.21
N THR A 84 0.20 -4.04 1.44
CA THR A 84 -0.17 -2.98 2.40
C THR A 84 -0.74 -1.71 1.77
N LEU A 85 -0.71 -1.59 0.44
CA LEU A 85 -1.35 -0.47 -0.23
C LEU A 85 -2.86 -0.45 0.03
N TYR A 86 -3.34 0.63 0.57
CA TYR A 86 -4.74 0.77 0.91
C TYR A 86 -5.30 2.16 0.58
N LYS A 87 -6.49 2.16 0.04
CA LYS A 87 -7.24 3.35 -0.32
C LYS A 87 -8.01 3.88 0.89
N VAL A 88 -7.65 5.07 1.37
CA VAL A 88 -8.41 5.68 2.47
C VAL A 88 -9.83 6.01 2.02
N PRO A 89 -10.87 5.57 2.75
CA PRO A 89 -12.27 5.90 2.42
C PRO A 89 -12.50 7.41 2.37
N ASP A 90 -13.33 7.85 1.45
CA ASP A 90 -13.76 9.25 1.25
C ASP A 90 -12.61 10.28 1.16
N SER A 91 -11.43 9.82 0.73
CA SER A 91 -10.21 10.63 0.60
C SER A 91 -9.42 10.24 -0.65
N GLU A 92 -8.56 11.12 -1.13
CA GLU A 92 -7.56 10.80 -2.16
C GLU A 92 -6.25 10.25 -1.57
N ASN A 93 -6.16 10.14 -0.25
CA ASN A 93 -4.99 9.61 0.44
C ASN A 93 -4.88 8.09 0.29
N ILE A 94 -3.66 7.59 0.35
CA ILE A 94 -3.37 6.16 0.46
C ILE A 94 -2.60 5.85 1.74
N LEU A 95 -2.76 4.65 2.25
CA LEU A 95 -1.96 4.07 3.32
C LEU A 95 -1.05 2.98 2.75
N TYR A 96 0.11 2.84 3.35
CA TYR A 96 1.07 1.77 3.08
C TYR A 96 1.99 1.58 4.28
N ALA A 97 2.65 0.44 4.36
CA ALA A 97 3.55 0.13 5.47
C ALA A 97 4.99 -0.04 4.97
N VAL A 98 5.94 0.45 5.76
CA VAL A 98 7.39 0.33 5.54
C VAL A 98 8.06 -0.29 6.76
N ASP A 99 9.33 -0.63 6.65
CA ASP A 99 10.13 -1.16 7.77
C ASP A 99 9.50 -2.41 8.42
N TYR A 100 9.03 -3.33 7.59
CA TYR A 100 8.36 -4.55 8.08
C TYR A 100 9.29 -5.43 8.93
N ASN A 101 8.86 -5.71 10.15
CA ASN A 101 9.58 -6.57 11.08
C ASN A 101 8.98 -7.98 11.12
N LYS A 102 9.63 -8.93 10.48
CA LYS A 102 9.19 -10.34 10.41
C LYS A 102 9.06 -11.02 11.79
N SER A 103 9.75 -10.54 12.82
CA SER A 103 9.75 -11.20 14.13
C SER A 103 8.45 -11.00 14.90
N ASN A 104 7.77 -9.89 14.69
CA ASN A 104 6.51 -9.56 15.35
C ASN A 104 5.36 -9.22 14.40
N GLY A 105 5.63 -9.20 13.07
CA GLY A 105 4.62 -8.91 12.06
C GLY A 105 4.17 -7.46 12.04
N SER A 106 4.97 -6.53 12.56
CA SER A 106 4.62 -5.10 12.61
C SER A 106 5.42 -4.28 11.60
N ALA A 107 4.96 -3.08 11.32
CA ALA A 107 5.61 -2.12 10.43
C ALA A 107 5.27 -0.69 10.82
N THR A 108 5.97 0.27 10.23
CA THR A 108 5.61 1.69 10.29
C THR A 108 4.52 1.97 9.25
N LEU A 109 3.34 2.39 9.71
CA LEU A 109 2.23 2.80 8.83
C LEU A 109 2.38 4.25 8.41
N LYS A 110 2.36 4.50 7.12
CA LYS A 110 2.42 5.83 6.51
C LYS A 110 1.15 6.16 5.73
N MET A 111 0.86 7.45 5.60
CA MET A 111 -0.19 8.01 4.73
C MET A 111 0.45 8.99 3.75
N TYR A 112 0.10 8.86 2.46
CA TYR A 112 0.51 9.79 1.40
C TYR A 112 -0.71 10.57 0.89
N ASP A 113 -0.58 11.90 0.83
CA ASP A 113 -1.65 12.84 0.46
C ASP A 113 -1.60 13.31 -1.01
N GLY A 114 -0.78 12.64 -1.83
CA GLY A 114 -0.51 13.04 -3.22
C GLY A 114 0.68 13.98 -3.37
N LYS A 115 1.22 14.51 -2.26
CA LYS A 115 2.37 15.45 -2.26
C LYS A 115 3.47 14.99 -1.34
N LYS A 116 3.11 14.56 -0.14
CA LYS A 116 4.04 14.12 0.92
C LYS A 116 3.44 12.95 1.70
N ASP A 117 4.30 12.14 2.22
CA ASP A 117 3.99 11.13 3.21
C ASP A 117 4.07 11.71 4.64
N LYS A 118 3.40 11.02 5.54
CA LYS A 118 3.52 11.21 6.99
C LYS A 118 3.40 9.87 7.70
N ILE A 119 4.15 9.69 8.77
CA ILE A 119 4.01 8.56 9.67
C ILE A 119 2.69 8.71 10.45
N ILE A 120 1.91 7.64 10.48
CA ILE A 120 0.69 7.52 11.28
C ILE A 120 1.02 6.88 12.62
N ALA A 121 1.75 5.77 12.61
CA ALA A 121 2.22 5.07 13.79
C ALA A 121 3.34 4.09 13.42
N ASP A 122 4.16 3.78 14.41
CA ASP A 122 5.13 2.70 14.39
C ASP A 122 4.56 1.43 15.04
N ASP A 123 5.23 0.30 14.85
CA ASP A 123 4.87 -1.00 15.42
C ASP A 123 3.41 -1.44 15.17
N VAL A 124 2.86 -1.03 14.01
CA VAL A 124 1.49 -1.38 13.61
C VAL A 124 1.45 -2.82 13.10
N TYR A 125 0.64 -3.65 13.74
CA TYR A 125 0.33 -5.02 13.30
C TYR A 125 -0.89 -5.07 12.39
N SER A 126 -1.94 -4.31 12.72
CA SER A 126 -3.17 -4.25 11.95
C SER A 126 -3.80 -2.86 12.03
N TYR A 127 -4.53 -2.47 11.01
CA TYR A 127 -5.18 -1.16 10.96
C TYR A 127 -6.52 -1.21 10.23
N LEU A 128 -7.43 -0.31 10.62
CA LEU A 128 -8.72 -0.11 9.97
C LEU A 128 -8.95 1.38 9.73
N PRO A 129 -8.73 1.89 8.50
CA PRO A 129 -9.06 3.26 8.19
C PRO A 129 -10.57 3.43 8.02
N ILE A 130 -11.13 4.40 8.74
CA ILE A 130 -12.51 4.82 8.61
C ILE A 130 -12.59 6.01 7.65
N ASP A 131 -11.70 6.96 7.83
CA ASP A 131 -11.42 8.08 6.94
C ASP A 131 -9.98 8.60 7.16
N GLU A 132 -9.60 9.71 6.53
CA GLU A 132 -8.25 10.28 6.62
C GLU A 132 -7.83 10.76 8.03
N LYS A 133 -8.78 10.92 8.94
CA LYS A 133 -8.55 11.39 10.31
C LYS A 133 -8.86 10.34 11.36
N HIS A 134 -9.50 9.27 10.98
CA HIS A 134 -9.95 8.24 11.91
C HIS A 134 -9.45 6.87 11.46
N ILE A 135 -8.40 6.37 12.13
CA ILE A 135 -7.80 5.06 11.85
C ILE A 135 -7.67 4.31 13.18
N ALA A 136 -8.29 3.15 13.26
CA ALA A 136 -8.03 2.23 14.37
C ALA A 136 -6.73 1.46 14.10
N LEU A 137 -5.90 1.31 15.11
CA LEU A 137 -4.57 0.70 15.03
C LEU A 137 -4.42 -0.35 16.11
N LEU A 138 -3.92 -1.52 15.76
CA LEU A 138 -3.43 -2.51 16.70
C LEU A 138 -1.91 -2.47 16.66
N ILE A 139 -1.32 -2.01 17.75
CA ILE A 139 0.14 -1.80 17.87
C ILE A 139 0.73 -2.67 18.99
N ASP A 140 2.06 -2.73 19.06
CA ASP A 140 2.77 -3.49 20.08
C ASP A 140 2.30 -4.95 20.19
N TYR A 141 1.96 -5.56 19.04
CA TYR A 141 1.36 -6.88 19.00
C TYR A 141 2.37 -7.98 19.33
N SER A 142 2.00 -8.83 20.27
CA SER A 142 2.81 -9.98 20.66
C SER A 142 2.31 -11.26 19.99
N MET A 143 3.11 -11.83 19.10
CA MET A 143 2.85 -13.13 18.47
C MET A 143 2.77 -14.29 19.49
N LYS A 144 3.28 -14.11 20.70
CA LYS A 144 3.22 -15.12 21.76
C LYS A 144 1.89 -15.13 22.49
N SER A 145 1.35 -13.96 22.81
CA SER A 145 0.05 -13.81 23.49
C SER A 145 -1.11 -13.63 22.54
N TYR A 146 -0.83 -13.32 21.27
CA TYR A 146 -1.82 -12.92 20.25
C TYR A 146 -2.65 -11.70 20.68
N ARG A 147 -1.97 -10.69 21.26
CA ARG A 147 -2.59 -9.46 21.77
C ARG A 147 -1.68 -8.27 21.58
N GLY A 148 -2.30 -7.11 21.44
CA GLY A 148 -1.64 -5.81 21.34
C GLY A 148 -2.54 -4.72 21.90
N ASP A 149 -2.12 -3.48 21.74
CA ASP A 149 -2.81 -2.29 22.20
C ASP A 149 -3.67 -1.70 21.09
N LEU A 150 -4.95 -1.51 21.35
CA LEU A 150 -5.86 -0.80 20.45
C LEU A 150 -5.73 0.69 20.65
N GLN A 151 -5.27 1.38 19.63
CA GLN A 151 -5.14 2.83 19.61
C GLN A 151 -5.93 3.44 18.46
N TYR A 152 -6.17 4.74 18.53
CA TYR A 152 -6.93 5.48 17.55
C TYR A 152 -6.18 6.72 17.10
N TYR A 153 -5.90 6.79 15.79
CA TYR A 153 -5.40 8.00 15.16
C TYR A 153 -6.57 8.94 14.88
N LEU A 154 -6.45 10.20 15.31
CA LEU A 154 -7.49 11.25 15.23
C LEU A 154 -7.06 12.44 14.35
N GLY A 155 -6.24 12.19 13.33
CA GLY A 155 -5.75 13.24 12.45
C GLY A 155 -4.66 14.13 13.07
N LYS A 156 -4.10 13.74 14.22
CA LYS A 156 -3.04 14.41 14.98
C LYS A 156 -1.89 13.46 15.24
N GLU A 157 -0.74 14.01 15.63
CA GLU A 157 0.44 13.19 15.96
C GLU A 157 0.25 12.29 17.18
N GLU A 158 -0.59 12.68 18.14
CA GLU A 158 -0.88 11.88 19.31
C GLU A 158 -1.96 10.83 19.03
N LEU A 159 -1.63 9.56 19.30
CA LEU A 159 -2.59 8.46 19.29
C LEU A 159 -3.39 8.45 20.60
N LYS A 160 -4.65 8.07 20.50
CA LYS A 160 -5.52 7.88 21.64
C LYS A 160 -5.60 6.40 22.00
N SER A 161 -5.12 6.02 23.17
CA SER A 161 -5.32 4.66 23.71
C SER A 161 -6.82 4.40 23.93
N ILE A 162 -7.27 3.23 23.51
CA ILE A 162 -8.65 2.76 23.62
C ILE A 162 -8.74 1.59 24.58
N ASP A 163 -7.92 0.54 24.35
CA ASP A 163 -7.93 -0.68 25.15
C ASP A 163 -6.59 -1.41 25.01
N GLU A 164 -6.29 -2.27 25.95
CA GLU A 164 -5.12 -3.14 25.99
C GLU A 164 -5.55 -4.60 25.81
N ASP A 165 -4.60 -5.49 25.52
CA ASP A 165 -4.87 -6.94 25.37
C ASP A 165 -5.87 -7.29 24.24
N VAL A 166 -5.95 -6.49 23.19
CA VAL A 166 -6.84 -6.71 22.03
C VAL A 166 -6.21 -7.71 21.07
N SER A 167 -6.97 -8.71 20.64
CA SER A 167 -6.46 -9.75 19.76
C SER A 167 -6.54 -9.39 18.27
N PHE A 168 -7.56 -8.66 17.84
CA PHE A 168 -7.72 -8.26 16.43
C PHE A 168 -8.70 -7.10 16.28
N ILE A 169 -8.60 -6.41 15.14
CA ILE A 169 -9.60 -5.42 14.71
C ILE A 169 -10.49 -6.10 13.66
N PHE A 170 -11.79 -6.22 13.94
CA PHE A 170 -12.71 -6.83 12.99
C PHE A 170 -12.84 -5.97 11.72
N GLY A 171 -12.53 -6.56 10.56
CA GLY A 171 -12.47 -5.85 9.29
C GLY A 171 -11.20 -5.04 9.08
N GLY A 172 -10.27 -5.09 10.02
CA GLY A 172 -8.93 -4.51 9.87
C GLY A 172 -8.09 -5.24 8.83
N LYS A 173 -7.07 -4.54 8.31
CA LYS A 173 -6.04 -5.10 7.45
C LYS A 173 -4.82 -5.44 8.30
N GLU A 174 -4.39 -6.69 8.25
CA GLU A 174 -3.16 -7.16 8.88
C GLU A 174 -1.97 -6.89 7.94
N ILE A 175 -0.81 -6.60 8.53
CA ILE A 175 0.47 -6.42 7.83
C ILE A 175 1.25 -7.72 7.99
N TYR A 176 1.32 -8.55 6.93
CA TYR A 176 2.11 -9.80 6.92
C TYR A 176 2.61 -10.18 5.53
#